data_3cc9ef5b3d4c3f231641e515652fa804
#
_entry.id   3cc9ef5b3d4c3f231641e515652fa804
#
_cell.length_a   1.000
_cell.length_b   1.000
_cell.length_c   1.000
_cell.angle_alpha   90.00
_cell.angle_beta   90.00
_cell.angle_gamma   90.00
#
_symmetry.space_group_name_H-M   'P 1'
#
loop_
_entity.id
_entity.type
_entity.pdbx_description
1 polymer ?
#
loop_
_entity_poly.entity_id
_entity_poly.type
_entity_poly.pdbx_seq_one_letter_code
_entity_poly.pdbx_strand_id
1 'polypeptide(L)'
;MTYAKPAFRHPDARTNEVGCTRRDYEGGLSTLCAGCGHDSISAAIIDACFELSIEPHRVAKLSGIGCSSKTPAYFLSGSHSFNSVHGRMPSVATGANLANRDLIYIGVSGDGDTASIGMGQFAHVMRRNLNMTYSVENNGCYGLTKGQDSATMDTDSVSKKGDINPYMPIDLVRVGIEVGATFVGRSFSGDKAQLVPLIKAAISHRGFALLDVISPCVTFNNHQGSTKSYASFREHNDAMPVDFIPRREAITTSYDAGVVHEVCMHDGSVLRLQKVNEEYDIEDAQSALDAIAHHANEERILTGLLYINRDSDELHDVLQTATKPLNKMSQRELCPGSRFLDSINAGLR
;
A
#
# COMPACT_ATOMS: atom_id res chain seq x y z
N MET A 1 18.49 -19.37 2.33
CA MET A 1 17.78 -20.59 2.78
C MET A 1 16.30 -20.30 2.80
N THR A 2 15.53 -20.98 1.97
CA THR A 2 14.06 -20.90 2.00
C THR A 2 13.60 -21.83 3.12
N TYR A 3 13.11 -21.27 4.20
CA TYR A 3 12.45 -22.07 5.24
C TYR A 3 11.08 -22.50 4.67
N ALA A 4 10.95 -23.77 4.32
CA ALA A 4 9.66 -24.34 3.98
C ALA A 4 8.79 -24.39 5.24
N LYS A 5 7.65 -23.69 5.25
CA LYS A 5 6.64 -23.88 6.29
C LYS A 5 6.09 -25.30 6.20
N PRO A 6 5.94 -26.03 7.32
CA PRO A 6 5.30 -27.35 7.29
C PRO A 6 3.88 -27.23 6.73
N ALA A 7 3.51 -28.10 5.81
CA ALA A 7 2.17 -28.13 5.18
C ALA A 7 1.10 -28.74 6.14
N PHE A 8 1.15 -28.40 7.43
CA PHE A 8 0.19 -28.89 8.41
C PHE A 8 -1.14 -28.13 8.24
N ARG A 9 -2.18 -28.82 7.83
CA ARG A 9 -3.55 -28.31 7.82
C ARG A 9 -4.33 -28.97 8.94
N HIS A 10 -4.97 -28.17 9.80
CA HIS A 10 -5.94 -28.69 10.74
C HIS A 10 -7.15 -29.21 9.95
N PRO A 11 -7.68 -30.44 10.23
CA PRO A 11 -8.79 -31.01 9.47
C PRO A 11 -10.03 -30.10 9.44
N ASP A 12 -10.27 -29.36 10.53
CA ASP A 12 -11.42 -28.47 10.68
C ASP A 12 -11.08 -27.01 10.35
N ALA A 13 -9.97 -26.73 9.65
CA ALA A 13 -9.64 -25.37 9.24
C ALA A 13 -10.69 -24.82 8.28
N ARG A 14 -11.22 -23.65 8.59
CA ARG A 14 -12.18 -22.95 7.71
C ARG A 14 -11.57 -22.73 6.33
N THR A 15 -12.28 -23.16 5.30
CA THR A 15 -11.96 -22.90 3.90
C THR A 15 -12.90 -21.83 3.33
N ASN A 16 -12.41 -21.11 2.34
CA ASN A 16 -13.20 -20.19 1.53
C ASN A 16 -13.84 -20.89 0.33
N GLU A 17 -14.52 -20.13 -0.56
CA GLU A 17 -15.25 -20.66 -1.72
C GLU A 17 -14.37 -21.42 -2.73
N VAL A 18 -13.07 -21.09 -2.83
CA VAL A 18 -12.12 -21.81 -3.69
C VAL A 18 -11.39 -22.95 -2.98
N GLY A 19 -11.87 -23.34 -1.78
CA GLY A 19 -11.34 -24.46 -1.00
C GLY A 19 -9.97 -24.21 -0.35
N CYS A 20 -9.51 -22.96 -0.31
CA CYS A 20 -8.27 -22.56 0.34
C CYS A 20 -8.51 -22.22 1.81
N THR A 21 -7.57 -22.58 2.68
CA THR A 21 -7.51 -22.08 4.06
C THR A 21 -6.80 -20.72 4.09
N ARG A 22 -6.99 -19.93 5.16
CA ARG A 22 -6.25 -18.68 5.35
C ARG A 22 -4.73 -18.87 5.22
N ARG A 23 -4.22 -20.02 5.68
CA ARG A 23 -2.81 -20.35 5.62
C ARG A 23 -2.27 -20.49 4.18
N ASP A 24 -3.10 -20.85 3.23
CA ASP A 24 -2.72 -20.94 1.81
C ASP A 24 -2.40 -19.55 1.21
N TYR A 25 -2.86 -18.49 1.87
CA TYR A 25 -2.56 -17.10 1.53
C TYR A 25 -1.32 -16.53 2.23
N GLU A 26 -0.70 -17.28 3.13
CA GLU A 26 0.53 -16.84 3.78
C GLU A 26 1.73 -16.97 2.84
N GLY A 27 2.75 -16.18 3.12
CA GLY A 27 4.05 -16.24 2.48
C GLY A 27 5.15 -16.78 3.40
N GLY A 28 6.38 -16.31 3.19
CA GLY A 28 7.53 -16.60 4.05
C GLY A 28 7.39 -16.03 5.45
N LEU A 29 8.30 -16.41 6.35
CA LEU A 29 8.39 -15.79 7.68
C LEU A 29 8.89 -14.34 7.51
N SER A 30 8.28 -13.44 8.26
CA SER A 30 8.70 -12.04 8.26
C SER A 30 10.11 -11.88 8.82
N THR A 31 10.89 -11.00 8.20
CA THR A 31 12.20 -10.54 8.67
C THR A 31 12.19 -9.07 9.06
N LEU A 32 10.99 -8.50 9.24
CA LEU A 32 10.81 -7.15 9.74
C LEU A 32 11.06 -7.08 11.25
N CYS A 33 11.16 -5.88 11.77
CA CYS A 33 11.31 -5.65 13.21
C CYS A 33 10.04 -6.11 13.96
N ALA A 34 10.20 -6.67 15.15
CA ALA A 34 9.06 -7.05 15.99
C ALA A 34 8.20 -5.81 16.29
N GLY A 35 6.89 -5.90 16.08
CA GLY A 35 5.94 -4.80 16.26
C GLY A 35 5.86 -3.81 15.09
N CYS A 36 6.56 -4.07 13.98
CA CYS A 36 6.47 -3.24 12.77
C CYS A 36 5.04 -3.25 12.20
N GLY A 37 4.52 -2.08 11.87
CA GLY A 37 3.18 -1.94 11.28
C GLY A 37 3.03 -2.64 9.93
N HIS A 38 4.10 -2.80 9.17
CA HIS A 38 4.08 -3.49 7.87
C HIS A 38 3.65 -4.96 7.97
N ASP A 39 3.97 -5.65 9.08
CA ASP A 39 3.50 -7.03 9.33
C ASP A 39 1.97 -7.09 9.49
N SER A 40 1.39 -6.06 10.15
CA SER A 40 -0.05 -5.94 10.28
C SER A 40 -0.75 -5.72 8.93
N ILE A 41 -0.13 -4.94 8.03
CA ILE A 41 -0.64 -4.72 6.66
C ILE A 41 -0.57 -6.01 5.86
N SER A 42 0.55 -6.75 5.92
CA SER A 42 0.68 -8.06 5.28
C SER A 42 -0.40 -9.04 5.73
N ALA A 43 -0.70 -9.08 7.03
CA ALA A 43 -1.77 -9.89 7.58
C ALA A 43 -3.16 -9.45 7.10
N ALA A 44 -3.41 -8.13 6.98
CA ALA A 44 -4.66 -7.61 6.47
C ALA A 44 -4.87 -7.93 4.97
N ILE A 45 -3.81 -7.91 4.15
CA ILE A 45 -3.85 -8.35 2.74
C ILE A 45 -4.20 -9.84 2.65
N ILE A 46 -3.62 -10.69 3.51
CA ILE A 46 -3.95 -12.12 3.60
C ILE A 46 -5.43 -12.30 3.92
N ASP A 47 -5.95 -11.60 4.94
CA ASP A 47 -7.34 -11.69 5.34
C ASP A 47 -8.28 -11.23 4.23
N ALA A 48 -7.99 -10.10 3.58
CA ALA A 48 -8.76 -9.57 2.46
C ALA A 48 -8.83 -10.55 1.27
N CYS A 49 -7.68 -11.10 0.85
CA CYS A 49 -7.63 -12.06 -0.26
C CYS A 49 -8.33 -13.37 0.08
N PHE A 50 -8.22 -13.85 1.32
CA PHE A 50 -8.93 -15.03 1.80
C PHE A 50 -10.44 -14.83 1.78
N GLU A 51 -10.93 -13.69 2.30
CA GLU A 51 -12.36 -13.36 2.34
C GLU A 51 -12.97 -13.11 0.96
N LEU A 52 -12.17 -12.58 0.01
CA LEU A 52 -12.58 -12.43 -1.40
C LEU A 52 -12.47 -13.73 -2.19
N SER A 53 -12.01 -14.82 -1.58
CA SER A 53 -11.81 -16.13 -2.25
C SER A 53 -10.95 -16.05 -3.51
N ILE A 54 -9.92 -15.18 -3.50
CA ILE A 54 -9.02 -14.98 -4.64
C ILE A 54 -8.08 -16.19 -4.75
N GLU A 55 -8.01 -16.80 -5.92
CA GLU A 55 -7.00 -17.83 -6.20
C GLU A 55 -5.60 -17.21 -6.22
N PRO A 56 -4.64 -17.64 -5.37
CA PRO A 56 -3.33 -16.99 -5.25
C PRO A 56 -2.58 -16.84 -6.58
N HIS A 57 -2.68 -17.79 -7.48
CA HIS A 57 -2.04 -17.76 -8.81
C HIS A 57 -2.60 -16.69 -9.76
N ARG A 58 -3.76 -16.11 -9.46
CA ARG A 58 -4.34 -15.00 -10.21
C ARG A 58 -3.83 -13.63 -9.76
N VAL A 59 -2.96 -13.59 -8.77
CA VAL A 59 -2.39 -12.35 -8.26
C VAL A 59 -0.99 -12.13 -8.79
N ALA A 60 -0.70 -10.91 -9.24
CA ALA A 60 0.63 -10.38 -9.47
C ALA A 60 0.92 -9.33 -8.41
N LYS A 61 1.84 -9.63 -7.51
CA LYS A 61 2.28 -8.69 -6.47
C LYS A 61 3.59 -8.03 -6.87
N LEU A 62 3.67 -6.73 -6.64
CA LEU A 62 4.79 -5.90 -7.04
C LEU A 62 5.34 -5.12 -5.86
N SER A 63 6.64 -4.83 -5.90
CA SER A 63 7.28 -3.98 -4.90
C SER A 63 8.42 -3.16 -5.51
N GLY A 64 8.79 -2.09 -4.81
CA GLY A 64 9.99 -1.31 -5.07
C GLY A 64 11.15 -1.73 -4.17
N ILE A 65 11.78 -0.78 -3.47
CA ILE A 65 12.91 -1.00 -2.56
C ILE A 65 12.60 -0.37 -1.19
N GLY A 66 12.94 -1.05 -0.11
CA GLY A 66 12.76 -0.61 1.26
C GLY A 66 12.28 -1.73 2.18
N CYS A 67 11.94 -1.40 3.44
CA CYS A 67 11.36 -2.37 4.38
C CYS A 67 10.02 -2.91 3.88
N SER A 68 9.15 -2.03 3.42
CA SER A 68 7.86 -2.34 2.79
C SER A 68 7.98 -3.28 1.59
N SER A 69 9.06 -3.15 0.83
CA SER A 69 9.29 -3.99 -0.35
C SER A 69 9.60 -5.46 -0.04
N LYS A 70 9.79 -5.80 1.23
CA LYS A 70 9.90 -7.19 1.69
C LYS A 70 8.53 -7.82 1.91
N THR A 71 7.49 -7.03 2.21
CA THR A 71 6.18 -7.54 2.61
C THR A 71 5.51 -8.43 1.57
N PRO A 72 5.67 -8.24 0.24
CA PRO A 72 5.17 -9.20 -0.74
C PRO A 72 5.73 -10.62 -0.61
N ALA A 73 6.86 -10.81 0.06
CA ALA A 73 7.36 -12.15 0.36
C ALA A 73 6.59 -12.85 1.50
N TYR A 74 5.81 -12.10 2.29
CA TYR A 74 5.13 -12.61 3.50
C TYR A 74 3.67 -12.99 3.28
N PHE A 75 3.11 -12.67 2.12
CA PHE A 75 1.75 -13.08 1.73
C PHE A 75 1.73 -13.73 0.34
N LEU A 76 0.71 -14.52 0.06
CA LEU A 76 0.39 -15.14 -1.23
C LEU A 76 1.62 -15.81 -1.90
N SER A 77 2.23 -16.81 -1.24
CA SER A 77 3.41 -17.50 -1.79
C SER A 77 3.16 -18.16 -3.14
N GLY A 78 1.92 -18.54 -3.45
CA GLY A 78 1.50 -19.13 -4.74
C GLY A 78 1.21 -18.12 -5.85
N SER A 79 1.51 -16.83 -5.66
CA SER A 79 1.27 -15.76 -6.65
C SER A 79 2.50 -15.44 -7.49
N HIS A 80 2.30 -14.67 -8.58
CA HIS A 80 3.40 -14.04 -9.31
C HIS A 80 4.00 -12.91 -8.49
N SER A 81 5.31 -12.65 -8.64
CA SER A 81 5.97 -11.58 -7.89
C SER A 81 7.03 -10.87 -8.74
N PHE A 82 7.01 -9.52 -8.67
CA PHE A 82 7.98 -8.65 -9.32
C PHE A 82 8.56 -7.70 -8.28
N ASN A 83 9.87 -7.70 -8.11
CA ASN A 83 10.56 -6.66 -7.36
C ASN A 83 11.26 -5.73 -8.36
N SER A 84 10.96 -4.43 -8.31
CA SER A 84 11.52 -3.44 -9.21
C SER A 84 12.69 -2.68 -8.57
N VAL A 85 13.42 -1.91 -9.36
CA VAL A 85 14.34 -0.91 -8.84
C VAL A 85 13.59 0.22 -8.15
N HIS A 86 14.30 0.98 -7.31
CA HIS A 86 13.75 2.02 -6.45
C HIS A 86 12.87 3.02 -7.21
N GLY A 87 11.63 3.19 -6.75
CA GLY A 87 10.65 4.12 -7.32
C GLY A 87 10.09 3.72 -8.70
N ARG A 88 10.35 2.50 -9.18
CA ARG A 88 9.94 2.06 -10.53
C ARG A 88 8.84 0.99 -10.56
N MET A 89 8.33 0.61 -9.40
CA MET A 89 7.23 -0.37 -9.31
C MET A 89 6.04 0.00 -10.22
N PRO A 90 5.56 1.27 -10.31
CA PRO A 90 4.45 1.63 -11.18
C PRO A 90 4.71 1.39 -12.67
N SER A 91 5.96 1.57 -13.11
CA SER A 91 6.35 1.30 -14.52
C SER A 91 6.32 -0.19 -14.83
N VAL A 92 6.85 -1.03 -13.92
CA VAL A 92 6.81 -2.48 -14.06
C VAL A 92 5.36 -2.98 -14.03
N ALA A 93 4.55 -2.45 -13.11
CA ALA A 93 3.12 -2.75 -13.02
C ALA A 93 2.39 -2.43 -14.32
N THR A 94 2.67 -1.27 -14.93
CA THR A 94 2.07 -0.88 -16.22
C THR A 94 2.39 -1.89 -17.32
N GLY A 95 3.66 -2.28 -17.45
CA GLY A 95 4.06 -3.25 -18.47
C GLY A 95 3.46 -4.64 -18.23
N ALA A 96 3.47 -5.12 -16.98
CA ALA A 96 2.90 -6.40 -16.61
C ALA A 96 1.37 -6.46 -16.83
N ASN A 97 0.64 -5.40 -16.45
CA ASN A 97 -0.80 -5.29 -16.63
C ASN A 97 -1.18 -5.24 -18.11
N LEU A 98 -0.48 -4.44 -18.93
CA LEU A 98 -0.69 -4.40 -20.38
C LEU A 98 -0.41 -5.76 -21.05
N ALA A 99 0.51 -6.54 -20.52
CA ALA A 99 0.81 -7.88 -21.04
C ALA A 99 -0.24 -8.92 -20.63
N ASN A 100 -0.79 -8.81 -19.41
CA ASN A 100 -1.79 -9.75 -18.90
C ASN A 100 -2.82 -9.05 -18.00
N ARG A 101 -3.91 -8.61 -18.58
CA ARG A 101 -5.01 -7.93 -17.90
C ARG A 101 -5.88 -8.85 -17.02
N ASP A 102 -5.71 -10.16 -17.10
CA ASP A 102 -6.51 -11.14 -16.33
C ASP A 102 -6.02 -11.33 -14.90
N LEU A 103 -4.83 -10.79 -14.56
CA LEU A 103 -4.29 -10.86 -13.21
C LEU A 103 -4.77 -9.70 -12.34
N ILE A 104 -4.87 -9.96 -11.05
CA ILE A 104 -5.11 -8.93 -10.01
C ILE A 104 -3.75 -8.38 -9.60
N TYR A 105 -3.55 -7.08 -9.74
CA TYR A 105 -2.29 -6.41 -9.45
C TYR A 105 -2.31 -5.76 -8.08
N ILE A 106 -1.42 -6.20 -7.17
CA ILE A 106 -1.25 -5.63 -5.84
C ILE A 106 0.19 -5.13 -5.72
N GLY A 107 0.37 -3.82 -5.70
CA GLY A 107 1.65 -3.16 -5.47
C GLY A 107 1.81 -2.74 -4.03
N VAL A 108 2.96 -3.00 -3.42
CA VAL A 108 3.31 -2.54 -2.08
C VAL A 108 4.62 -1.78 -2.13
N SER A 109 4.63 -0.58 -1.59
CA SER A 109 5.79 0.31 -1.58
C SER A 109 5.83 1.11 -0.28
N GLY A 110 6.99 1.63 0.09
CA GLY A 110 7.12 2.59 1.17
C GLY A 110 6.92 4.03 0.67
N ASP A 111 6.70 4.92 1.60
CA ASP A 111 6.56 6.34 1.34
C ASP A 111 7.80 6.96 0.70
N GLY A 112 9.00 6.61 1.16
CA GLY A 112 10.25 7.07 0.55
C GLY A 112 10.44 6.55 -0.87
N ASP A 113 10.12 5.29 -1.14
CA ASP A 113 10.16 4.70 -2.49
C ASP A 113 9.14 5.38 -3.42
N THR A 114 7.95 5.68 -2.90
CA THR A 114 6.83 6.26 -3.65
C THR A 114 6.95 7.77 -3.80
N ALA A 115 6.99 8.50 -2.68
CA ALA A 115 6.86 9.96 -2.66
C ALA A 115 8.17 10.70 -2.94
N SER A 116 9.34 10.13 -2.57
CA SER A 116 10.61 10.78 -2.82
C SER A 116 11.16 10.37 -4.20
N ILE A 117 11.48 9.08 -4.38
CA ILE A 117 12.18 8.61 -5.59
C ILE A 117 11.21 8.35 -6.74
N GLY A 118 10.03 7.83 -6.43
CA GLY A 118 9.05 7.35 -7.40
C GLY A 118 7.96 8.33 -7.78
N MET A 119 7.93 9.57 -7.28
CA MET A 119 6.80 10.50 -7.43
C MET A 119 6.31 10.64 -8.87
N GLY A 120 7.21 10.80 -9.84
CA GLY A 120 6.81 10.91 -11.25
C GLY A 120 6.12 9.64 -11.76
N GLN A 121 6.61 8.46 -11.37
CA GLN A 121 6.02 7.17 -11.74
C GLN A 121 4.66 6.96 -11.05
N PHE A 122 4.59 7.34 -9.77
CA PHE A 122 3.38 7.29 -8.96
C PHE A 122 2.28 8.19 -9.54
N ALA A 123 2.59 9.46 -9.84
CA ALA A 123 1.64 10.38 -10.46
C ALA A 123 1.13 9.87 -11.82
N HIS A 124 2.02 9.36 -12.66
CA HIS A 124 1.64 8.89 -13.99
C HIS A 124 0.86 7.58 -14.00
N VAL A 125 1.04 6.68 -13.03
CA VAL A 125 0.23 5.45 -12.95
C VAL A 125 -1.21 5.76 -12.55
N MET A 126 -1.41 6.72 -11.63
CA MET A 126 -2.73 7.24 -11.25
C MET A 126 -3.42 7.92 -12.43
N ARG A 127 -2.73 8.88 -13.07
CA ARG A 127 -3.25 9.59 -14.24
C ARG A 127 -3.68 8.66 -15.39
N ARG A 128 -3.03 7.50 -15.53
CA ARG A 128 -3.40 6.49 -16.53
C ARG A 128 -4.51 5.55 -16.08
N ASN A 129 -4.93 5.66 -14.84
CA ASN A 129 -5.91 4.78 -14.20
C ASN A 129 -5.62 3.29 -14.42
N LEU A 130 -4.38 2.88 -14.12
CA LEU A 130 -3.97 1.49 -14.23
C LEU A 130 -4.78 0.63 -13.25
N ASN A 131 -5.42 -0.43 -13.73
CA ASN A 131 -6.19 -1.33 -12.86
C ASN A 131 -5.28 -2.09 -11.90
N MET A 132 -5.08 -1.54 -10.70
CA MET A 132 -4.25 -2.12 -9.63
C MET A 132 -4.59 -1.53 -8.26
N THR A 133 -4.35 -2.31 -7.22
CA THR A 133 -4.29 -1.80 -5.84
C THR A 133 -2.84 -1.42 -5.51
N TYR A 134 -2.62 -0.18 -5.12
CA TYR A 134 -1.32 0.35 -4.71
C TYR A 134 -1.36 0.73 -3.23
N SER A 135 -0.73 -0.09 -2.38
CA SER A 135 -0.61 0.18 -0.95
C SER A 135 0.73 0.84 -0.64
N VAL A 136 0.68 2.03 -0.06
CA VAL A 136 1.85 2.69 0.51
C VAL A 136 1.89 2.38 2.01
N GLU A 137 2.95 1.73 2.45
CA GLU A 137 3.23 1.50 3.87
C GLU A 137 4.01 2.70 4.39
N ASN A 138 3.27 3.72 4.86
CA ASN A 138 3.77 5.04 5.18
C ASN A 138 4.26 5.13 6.63
N ASN A 139 5.56 5.29 6.80
CA ASN A 139 6.20 5.45 8.12
C ASN A 139 7.05 6.71 8.25
N GLY A 140 7.07 7.58 7.25
CA GLY A 140 7.81 8.86 7.25
C GLY A 140 9.33 8.70 7.06
N CYS A 141 9.87 7.49 6.88
CA CYS A 141 11.31 7.31 6.82
C CYS A 141 11.77 6.15 5.92
N TYR A 142 13.05 6.20 5.51
CA TYR A 142 13.74 5.07 4.90
C TYR A 142 14.27 4.12 5.98
N GLY A 143 13.42 3.21 6.49
CA GLY A 143 13.79 2.32 7.59
C GLY A 143 14.93 1.35 7.26
N LEU A 144 14.98 0.80 6.02
CA LEU A 144 15.99 -0.16 5.59
C LEU A 144 17.42 0.41 5.61
N THR A 145 17.58 1.68 5.29
CA THR A 145 18.86 2.41 5.22
C THR A 145 19.19 3.18 6.50
N LYS A 146 18.51 2.88 7.60
CA LYS A 146 18.75 3.38 8.96
C LYS A 146 18.16 4.76 9.30
N GLY A 147 17.03 5.13 8.68
CA GLY A 147 16.16 6.20 9.18
C GLY A 147 16.45 7.59 8.61
N GLN A 148 16.74 7.66 7.31
CA GLN A 148 16.69 8.93 6.61
C GLN A 148 15.24 9.39 6.47
N ASP A 149 15.02 10.71 6.47
CA ASP A 149 13.72 11.31 6.28
C ASP A 149 13.19 11.01 4.87
N SER A 150 11.92 10.66 4.76
CA SER A 150 11.23 10.56 3.49
C SER A 150 10.46 11.85 3.20
N ALA A 151 9.89 11.95 2.00
CA ALA A 151 9.06 13.11 1.62
C ALA A 151 7.74 13.22 2.40
N THR A 152 7.37 12.23 3.21
CA THR A 152 6.19 12.25 4.08
C THR A 152 6.55 12.47 5.56
N MET A 153 7.82 12.75 5.86
CA MET A 153 8.28 13.04 7.20
C MET A 153 7.75 14.38 7.68
N ASP A 154 7.29 14.43 8.93
CA ASP A 154 6.76 15.67 9.54
C ASP A 154 7.83 16.77 9.59
N THR A 155 7.40 18.02 9.41
CA THR A 155 8.25 19.19 9.58
C THR A 155 8.78 19.24 11.02
N ASP A 156 9.99 19.74 11.20
CA ASP A 156 10.71 19.86 12.48
C ASP A 156 11.00 18.53 13.20
N SER A 157 10.69 17.38 12.58
CA SER A 157 11.14 16.10 13.10
C SER A 157 12.66 15.99 13.05
N VAL A 158 13.24 15.33 14.07
CA VAL A 158 14.69 15.24 14.22
C VAL A 158 15.17 13.83 13.86
N SER A 159 16.07 13.71 12.90
CA SER A 159 16.67 12.42 12.51
C SER A 159 17.52 11.83 13.65
N LYS A 160 17.84 10.52 13.60
CA LYS A 160 18.77 9.90 14.57
C LYS A 160 20.14 10.56 14.64
N LYS A 161 20.54 11.28 13.61
CA LYS A 161 21.81 12.03 13.56
C LYS A 161 21.70 13.43 14.12
N GLY A 162 20.51 13.88 14.48
CA GLY A 162 20.24 15.23 14.98
C GLY A 162 19.87 16.24 13.90
N ASP A 163 19.74 15.82 12.64
CA ASP A 163 19.31 16.71 11.55
C ASP A 163 17.81 16.98 11.67
N ILE A 164 17.39 18.22 11.53
CA ILE A 164 15.99 18.64 11.56
C ILE A 164 15.44 18.66 10.14
N ASN A 165 14.26 18.04 9.89
CA ASN A 165 13.56 18.14 8.62
C ASN A 165 12.90 19.52 8.46
N PRO A 166 13.39 20.38 7.54
CA PRO A 166 12.81 21.70 7.33
C PRO A 166 11.64 21.69 6.33
N TYR A 167 11.34 20.55 5.71
CA TYR A 167 10.41 20.47 4.60
C TYR A 167 9.01 20.05 5.06
N MET A 168 7.99 20.59 4.41
CA MET A 168 6.61 20.14 4.61
C MET A 168 6.41 18.73 4.04
N PRO A 169 5.67 17.87 4.75
CA PRO A 169 5.37 16.52 4.26
C PRO A 169 4.45 16.55 3.04
N ILE A 170 4.71 15.63 2.11
CA ILE A 170 3.79 15.35 1.00
C ILE A 170 2.63 14.50 1.53
N ASP A 171 1.41 14.97 1.38
CA ASP A 171 0.21 14.20 1.64
C ASP A 171 -0.18 13.37 0.40
N LEU A 172 0.04 12.04 0.49
CA LEU A 172 -0.14 11.14 -0.64
C LEU A 172 -1.60 11.00 -1.09
N VAL A 173 -2.57 11.12 -0.18
CA VAL A 173 -3.99 11.03 -0.56
C VAL A 173 -4.44 12.30 -1.30
N ARG A 174 -3.96 13.49 -0.88
CA ARG A 174 -4.20 14.73 -1.63
C ARG A 174 -3.63 14.64 -3.03
N VAL A 175 -2.36 14.26 -3.14
CA VAL A 175 -1.72 14.05 -4.46
C VAL A 175 -2.51 13.04 -5.28
N GLY A 176 -2.97 11.94 -4.67
CA GLY A 176 -3.76 10.91 -5.34
C GLY A 176 -5.04 11.48 -5.97
N ILE A 177 -5.81 12.25 -5.21
CA ILE A 177 -7.04 12.88 -5.70
C ILE A 177 -6.74 13.91 -6.80
N GLU A 178 -5.76 14.80 -6.58
CA GLU A 178 -5.41 15.87 -7.51
C GLU A 178 -4.88 15.37 -8.87
N VAL A 179 -4.19 14.21 -8.89
CA VAL A 179 -3.70 13.63 -10.15
C VAL A 179 -4.65 12.62 -10.78
N GLY A 180 -5.83 12.39 -10.19
CA GLY A 180 -6.92 11.62 -10.78
C GLY A 180 -6.92 10.12 -10.45
N ALA A 181 -6.42 9.72 -9.28
CA ALA A 181 -6.69 8.36 -8.78
C ALA A 181 -8.19 8.16 -8.57
N THR A 182 -8.72 7.02 -8.98
CA THR A 182 -10.17 6.76 -8.98
C THR A 182 -10.68 6.08 -7.72
N PHE A 183 -9.78 5.64 -6.85
CA PHE A 183 -10.07 5.16 -5.51
C PHE A 183 -8.93 5.61 -4.59
N VAL A 184 -9.25 6.34 -3.53
CA VAL A 184 -8.26 6.84 -2.57
C VAL A 184 -8.74 6.58 -1.16
N GLY A 185 -7.95 5.81 -0.40
CA GLY A 185 -8.21 5.52 1.00
C GLY A 185 -6.99 5.72 1.87
N ARG A 186 -7.23 6.03 3.14
CA ARG A 186 -6.20 6.07 4.18
C ARG A 186 -6.62 5.23 5.37
N SER A 187 -5.68 4.50 5.95
CA SER A 187 -5.93 3.72 7.15
C SER A 187 -4.70 3.68 8.06
N PHE A 188 -4.90 3.10 9.23
CA PHE A 188 -3.83 2.81 10.17
C PHE A 188 -3.58 1.30 10.23
N SER A 189 -2.31 0.88 10.21
CA SER A 189 -1.94 -0.55 10.19
C SER A 189 -2.46 -1.36 11.38
N GLY A 190 -2.72 -0.70 12.52
CA GLY A 190 -3.29 -1.30 13.71
C GLY A 190 -4.82 -1.39 13.74
N ASP A 191 -5.52 -0.70 12.83
CA ASP A 191 -6.99 -0.77 12.72
C ASP A 191 -7.41 -1.77 11.63
N LYS A 192 -7.32 -3.05 11.94
CA LYS A 192 -7.70 -4.10 11.00
C LYS A 192 -9.18 -4.11 10.67
N ALA A 193 -10.04 -3.64 11.56
CA ALA A 193 -11.47 -3.57 11.33
C ALA A 193 -11.83 -2.61 10.19
N GLN A 194 -11.03 -1.54 9.99
CA GLN A 194 -11.14 -0.64 8.84
C GLN A 194 -10.28 -1.11 7.66
N LEU A 195 -9.04 -1.54 7.90
CA LEU A 195 -8.07 -1.82 6.86
C LEU A 195 -8.47 -3.00 5.96
N VAL A 196 -8.98 -4.10 6.52
CA VAL A 196 -9.37 -5.29 5.73
C VAL A 196 -10.51 -4.98 4.76
N PRO A 197 -11.65 -4.39 5.18
CA PRO A 197 -12.70 -3.95 4.25
C PRO A 197 -12.20 -2.98 3.18
N LEU A 198 -11.31 -2.04 3.54
CA LEU A 198 -10.76 -1.06 2.61
C LEU A 198 -9.88 -1.72 1.55
N ILE A 199 -9.03 -2.68 1.93
CA ILE A 199 -8.23 -3.48 0.97
C ILE A 199 -9.15 -4.30 0.05
N LYS A 200 -10.23 -4.91 0.58
CA LYS A 200 -11.21 -5.65 -0.22
C LYS A 200 -11.87 -4.75 -1.26
N ALA A 201 -12.31 -3.55 -0.85
CA ALA A 201 -12.88 -2.57 -1.75
C ALA A 201 -11.90 -2.11 -2.83
N ALA A 202 -10.64 -1.85 -2.45
CA ALA A 202 -9.57 -1.46 -3.37
C ALA A 202 -9.25 -2.56 -4.41
N ILE A 203 -9.22 -3.83 -4.00
CA ILE A 203 -9.01 -4.97 -4.91
C ILE A 203 -10.20 -5.15 -5.87
N SER A 204 -11.41 -4.84 -5.41
CA SER A 204 -12.63 -4.97 -6.20
C SER A 204 -12.90 -3.75 -7.11
N HIS A 205 -12.17 -2.65 -6.90
CA HIS A 205 -12.30 -1.45 -7.72
C HIS A 205 -11.71 -1.67 -9.11
N ARG A 206 -12.38 -1.14 -10.14
CA ARG A 206 -11.91 -1.17 -11.52
C ARG A 206 -11.18 0.14 -11.85
N GLY A 207 -9.88 0.10 -11.81
CA GLY A 207 -9.01 1.26 -12.00
C GLY A 207 -7.90 1.32 -10.94
N PHE A 208 -7.32 2.49 -10.76
CA PHE A 208 -6.23 2.68 -9.80
C PHE A 208 -6.78 2.93 -8.38
N ALA A 209 -6.47 2.02 -7.48
CA ALA A 209 -6.81 2.16 -6.06
C ALA A 209 -5.54 2.48 -5.23
N LEU A 210 -5.49 3.67 -4.66
CA LEU A 210 -4.48 4.11 -3.71
C LEU A 210 -4.92 3.84 -2.28
N LEU A 211 -4.06 3.16 -1.53
CA LEU A 211 -4.17 3.01 -0.08
C LEU A 211 -2.92 3.58 0.59
N ASP A 212 -3.05 4.68 1.32
CA ASP A 212 -2.02 5.24 2.19
C ASP A 212 -2.21 4.67 3.59
N VAL A 213 -1.38 3.69 3.98
CA VAL A 213 -1.51 3.02 5.27
C VAL A 213 -0.42 3.49 6.23
N ILE A 214 -0.83 4.27 7.23
CA ILE A 214 0.07 4.73 8.30
C ILE A 214 0.59 3.50 9.04
N SER A 215 1.90 3.31 9.01
CA SER A 215 2.58 2.11 9.45
C SER A 215 3.79 2.46 10.30
N PRO A 216 3.67 2.49 11.62
CA PRO A 216 4.74 2.94 12.50
C PRO A 216 6.04 2.15 12.34
N CYS A 217 7.17 2.87 12.27
CA CYS A 217 8.51 2.29 12.33
C CYS A 217 8.98 2.21 13.78
N VAL A 218 9.08 1.00 14.33
CA VAL A 218 9.50 0.77 15.73
C VAL A 218 10.98 1.05 15.99
N THR A 219 11.78 1.32 14.94
CA THR A 219 13.25 1.38 15.04
C THR A 219 13.83 2.75 14.70
N PHE A 220 13.31 3.45 13.71
CA PHE A 220 13.99 4.60 13.10
C PHE A 220 13.22 5.91 13.11
N ASN A 221 11.93 5.91 13.23
CA ASN A 221 11.15 7.13 13.37
C ASN A 221 10.88 7.45 14.84
N ASN A 222 11.95 7.74 15.56
CA ASN A 222 12.00 7.77 17.02
C ASN A 222 12.64 9.08 17.48
N HIS A 223 12.00 10.23 17.22
CA HIS A 223 12.56 11.56 17.53
C HIS A 223 11.54 12.48 18.17
N GLN A 224 12.03 13.34 19.07
CA GLN A 224 11.22 14.41 19.66
C GLN A 224 10.69 15.34 18.55
N GLY A 225 9.36 15.54 18.49
CA GLY A 225 8.70 16.37 17.48
C GLY A 225 8.10 15.64 16.28
N SER A 226 8.33 14.33 16.10
CA SER A 226 7.63 13.52 15.10
C SER A 226 6.37 12.91 15.68
N THR A 227 5.25 12.96 14.97
CA THR A 227 4.04 12.15 15.28
C THR A 227 4.32 10.66 15.28
N LYS A 228 5.58 10.25 15.04
CA LYS A 228 6.08 8.88 14.86
C LYS A 228 7.34 8.59 15.70
N SER A 229 7.63 9.32 16.81
CA SER A 229 8.91 9.27 17.56
C SER A 229 8.92 8.62 18.96
N TYR A 230 10.13 8.25 19.46
CA TYR A 230 10.39 7.52 20.72
C TYR A 230 11.01 8.34 21.87
N ALA A 231 11.14 9.66 21.77
CA ALA A 231 11.93 10.46 22.71
C ALA A 231 11.31 10.63 24.11
N SER A 232 9.98 10.57 24.23
CA SER A 232 9.26 10.78 25.50
C SER A 232 9.45 9.64 26.52
N PHE A 233 9.91 8.47 26.10
CA PHE A 233 10.01 7.30 26.98
C PHE A 233 11.31 7.24 27.79
N ARG A 234 12.35 8.01 27.43
CA ARG A 234 13.64 7.97 28.11
C ARG A 234 13.72 8.84 29.35
N GLU A 235 12.81 9.80 29.53
CA GLU A 235 12.82 10.65 30.72
C GLU A 235 12.23 9.99 31.99
N HIS A 236 11.61 8.82 31.88
CA HIS A 236 10.88 8.21 33.00
C HIS A 236 11.31 6.80 33.38
N ASN A 237 12.40 6.24 32.84
CA ASN A 237 12.88 4.92 33.29
C ASN A 237 14.40 4.88 33.48
N ASP A 238 14.79 4.65 34.74
CA ASP A 238 16.14 4.36 35.16
C ASP A 238 16.74 3.15 34.47
N ALA A 239 18.06 3.18 34.32
CA ALA A 239 18.91 2.25 33.62
C ALA A 239 18.55 0.75 33.83
N MET A 240 18.21 0.07 32.74
CA MET A 240 18.20 -1.40 32.67
C MET A 240 19.38 -1.89 31.83
N PRO A 241 19.97 -3.06 32.16
CA PRO A 241 21.16 -3.57 31.47
C PRO A 241 20.91 -3.97 30.02
N VAL A 242 21.98 -3.91 29.24
CA VAL A 242 22.07 -3.81 27.77
C VAL A 242 21.59 -5.01 26.95
N ASP A 243 21.12 -6.11 27.54
CA ASP A 243 20.88 -7.37 26.81
C ASP A 243 19.41 -7.78 26.58
N PHE A 244 18.45 -6.91 26.86
CA PHE A 244 17.04 -7.21 26.60
C PHE A 244 16.47 -6.26 25.56
N ILE A 245 16.35 -6.72 24.31
CA ILE A 245 15.49 -6.06 23.31
C ILE A 245 14.05 -6.44 23.68
N PRO A 246 13.23 -5.52 24.24
CA PRO A 246 11.84 -5.85 24.55
C PRO A 246 11.15 -6.25 23.26
N ARG A 247 10.47 -7.39 23.25
CA ARG A 247 9.53 -7.73 22.17
C ARG A 247 8.40 -6.71 22.23
N ARG A 248 8.38 -5.80 21.27
CA ARG A 248 7.29 -4.83 21.13
C ARG A 248 6.14 -5.53 20.42
N GLU A 249 4.95 -5.38 20.98
CA GLU A 249 3.74 -5.85 20.33
C GLU A 249 3.29 -4.85 19.26
N ALA A 250 2.60 -5.33 18.23
CA ALA A 250 2.00 -4.44 17.22
C ALA A 250 0.93 -3.55 17.88
N ILE A 251 0.94 -2.26 17.54
CA ILE A 251 -0.09 -1.34 18.00
C ILE A 251 -1.40 -1.69 17.28
N THR A 252 -2.43 -2.02 18.05
CA THR A 252 -3.78 -2.29 17.54
C THR A 252 -4.77 -1.29 18.09
N THR A 253 -5.76 -0.92 17.30
CA THR A 253 -6.82 0.00 17.72
C THR A 253 -8.14 -0.32 17.02
N SER A 254 -9.23 0.12 17.63
CA SER A 254 -10.58 0.09 17.05
C SER A 254 -11.36 1.29 17.62
N TYR A 255 -12.03 2.05 16.74
CA TYR A 255 -12.79 3.23 17.12
C TYR A 255 -13.90 3.51 16.12
N ASP A 256 -14.93 4.26 16.55
CA ASP A 256 -16.13 4.53 15.76
C ASP A 256 -15.91 5.62 14.71
N ALA A 257 -16.77 5.63 13.68
CA ALA A 257 -16.79 6.67 12.66
C ALA A 257 -17.09 8.05 13.25
N GLY A 258 -16.45 9.09 12.71
CA GLY A 258 -16.62 10.48 13.16
C GLY A 258 -15.96 10.84 14.50
N VAL A 259 -15.50 9.85 15.28
CA VAL A 259 -14.85 10.07 16.58
C VAL A 259 -13.35 10.24 16.39
N VAL A 260 -12.77 11.24 17.09
CA VAL A 260 -11.31 11.39 17.17
C VAL A 260 -10.77 10.38 18.17
N HIS A 261 -9.82 9.58 17.74
CA HIS A 261 -9.19 8.54 18.55
C HIS A 261 -7.68 8.78 18.64
N GLU A 262 -7.15 8.77 19.85
CA GLU A 262 -5.72 8.94 20.09
C GLU A 262 -5.04 7.57 20.18
N VAL A 263 -4.03 7.36 19.33
CA VAL A 263 -3.20 6.15 19.31
C VAL A 263 -1.83 6.51 19.84
N CYS A 264 -1.49 5.98 21.02
CA CYS A 264 -0.17 6.13 21.60
C CYS A 264 0.83 5.20 20.86
N MET A 265 1.87 5.80 20.34
CA MET A 265 2.93 5.11 19.61
C MET A 265 3.96 4.53 20.58
N HIS A 266 4.83 3.62 20.12
CA HIS A 266 5.87 2.99 20.94
C HIS A 266 6.88 3.97 21.57
N ASP A 267 6.90 5.18 21.12
CA ASP A 267 7.78 6.26 21.53
C ASP A 267 7.10 7.32 22.41
N GLY A 268 5.82 7.10 22.72
CA GLY A 268 5.00 8.02 23.48
C GLY A 268 4.40 9.16 22.68
N SER A 269 4.69 9.28 21.37
CA SER A 269 3.95 10.21 20.49
C SER A 269 2.51 9.75 20.32
N VAL A 270 1.61 10.68 20.01
CA VAL A 270 0.18 10.42 19.87
C VAL A 270 -0.27 10.80 18.48
N LEU A 271 -0.84 9.82 17.75
CA LEU A 271 -1.55 10.07 16.51
C LEU A 271 -3.03 10.29 16.79
N ARG A 272 -3.59 11.37 16.26
CA ARG A 272 -5.03 11.67 16.32
C ARG A 272 -5.68 11.23 15.02
N LEU A 273 -6.34 10.07 15.05
CA LEU A 273 -7.02 9.49 13.91
C LEU A 273 -8.51 9.81 13.99
N GLN A 274 -9.13 10.08 12.85
CA GLN A 274 -10.58 10.24 12.76
C GLN A 274 -11.07 9.52 11.50
N LYS A 275 -12.03 8.61 11.67
CA LYS A 275 -12.71 7.96 10.53
C LYS A 275 -13.71 8.92 9.91
N VAL A 276 -13.86 8.86 8.58
CA VAL A 276 -14.98 9.52 7.89
C VAL A 276 -16.30 9.07 8.52
N ASN A 277 -17.27 9.98 8.61
CA ASN A 277 -18.60 9.69 9.09
C ASN A 277 -19.52 9.24 7.95
N GLU A 278 -20.76 8.84 8.27
CA GLU A 278 -21.74 8.37 7.29
C GLU A 278 -22.24 9.48 6.34
N GLU A 279 -22.13 10.75 6.74
CA GLU A 279 -22.56 11.91 5.94
C GLU A 279 -21.48 12.37 4.92
N TYR A 280 -20.30 11.78 4.98
CA TYR A 280 -19.18 12.15 4.12
C TYR A 280 -19.42 11.67 2.67
N ASP A 281 -19.40 12.61 1.71
CA ASP A 281 -19.55 12.30 0.30
C ASP A 281 -18.20 11.83 -0.29
N ILE A 282 -18.11 10.51 -0.52
CA ILE A 282 -16.92 9.87 -1.08
C ILE A 282 -16.78 10.05 -2.60
N GLU A 283 -17.77 10.57 -3.30
CA GLU A 283 -17.76 10.73 -4.75
C GLU A 283 -17.38 12.17 -5.18
N ASP A 284 -17.36 13.12 -4.24
CA ASP A 284 -16.94 14.51 -4.49
C ASP A 284 -15.44 14.71 -4.15
N ALA A 285 -14.61 14.84 -5.19
CA ALA A 285 -13.19 15.08 -5.06
C ALA A 285 -12.85 16.38 -4.32
N GLN A 286 -13.62 17.47 -4.54
CA GLN A 286 -13.36 18.75 -3.88
C GLN A 286 -13.70 18.67 -2.40
N SER A 287 -14.83 18.08 -2.04
CA SER A 287 -15.21 17.83 -0.66
C SER A 287 -14.17 16.98 0.07
N ALA A 288 -13.60 15.97 -0.62
CA ALA A 288 -12.53 15.15 -0.07
C ALA A 288 -11.26 15.98 0.23
N LEU A 289 -10.82 16.83 -0.71
CA LEU A 289 -9.66 17.71 -0.53
C LEU A 289 -9.86 18.70 0.62
N ASP A 290 -11.05 19.29 0.70
CA ASP A 290 -11.40 20.26 1.75
C ASP A 290 -11.44 19.59 3.14
N ALA A 291 -12.01 18.39 3.24
CA ALA A 291 -12.04 17.62 4.47
C ALA A 291 -10.63 17.23 4.94
N ILE A 292 -9.76 16.75 4.04
CA ILE A 292 -8.37 16.42 4.35
C ILE A 292 -7.63 17.66 4.87
N ALA A 293 -7.79 18.82 4.21
CA ALA A 293 -7.16 20.07 4.62
C ALA A 293 -7.68 20.57 5.98
N HIS A 294 -8.99 20.48 6.22
CA HIS A 294 -9.62 20.86 7.50
C HIS A 294 -9.06 20.01 8.66
N HIS A 295 -9.03 18.70 8.50
CA HIS A 295 -8.52 17.80 9.55
C HIS A 295 -7.02 17.98 9.80
N ALA A 296 -6.23 18.22 8.75
CA ALA A 296 -4.80 18.50 8.88
C ALA A 296 -4.53 19.78 9.70
N ASN A 297 -5.33 20.83 9.51
CA ASN A 297 -5.24 22.07 10.30
C ASN A 297 -5.58 21.86 11.79
N GLU A 298 -6.32 20.82 12.13
CA GLU A 298 -6.66 20.43 13.50
C GLU A 298 -5.72 19.36 14.06
N GLU A 299 -4.59 19.10 13.38
CA GLU A 299 -3.63 18.05 13.72
C GLU A 299 -4.28 16.64 13.80
N ARG A 300 -5.25 16.38 12.93
CA ARG A 300 -5.95 15.09 12.84
C ARG A 300 -5.69 14.44 11.49
N ILE A 301 -5.60 13.12 11.50
CA ILE A 301 -5.44 12.32 10.29
C ILE A 301 -6.80 11.68 9.96
N LEU A 302 -7.39 12.11 8.84
CA LEU A 302 -8.63 11.53 8.35
C LEU A 302 -8.38 10.16 7.74
N THR A 303 -9.15 9.14 8.15
CA THR A 303 -9.02 7.74 7.71
C THR A 303 -10.34 7.20 7.16
N GLY A 304 -10.26 6.20 6.29
CA GLY A 304 -11.38 5.56 5.62
C GLY A 304 -11.25 5.61 4.11
N LEU A 305 -12.35 5.35 3.41
CA LEU A 305 -12.47 5.63 1.99
C LEU A 305 -12.70 7.14 1.83
N LEU A 306 -11.73 7.83 1.24
CA LEU A 306 -11.74 9.29 1.12
C LEU A 306 -12.33 9.75 -0.20
N TYR A 307 -12.10 9.01 -1.28
CA TYR A 307 -12.63 9.32 -2.59
C TYR A 307 -12.79 8.08 -3.47
N ILE A 308 -13.86 8.04 -4.25
CA ILE A 308 -14.07 7.02 -5.28
C ILE A 308 -14.78 7.62 -6.51
N ASN A 309 -14.27 7.29 -7.70
CA ASN A 309 -14.97 7.50 -8.97
C ASN A 309 -15.28 6.11 -9.57
N ARG A 310 -16.56 5.74 -9.58
CA ARG A 310 -17.01 4.40 -10.03
C ARG A 310 -17.17 4.31 -11.55
N ASP A 311 -17.33 5.44 -12.20
CA ASP A 311 -17.68 5.53 -13.64
C ASP A 311 -16.46 5.81 -14.53
N SER A 312 -15.25 5.63 -13.99
CA SER A 312 -14.02 5.91 -14.72
C SER A 312 -13.59 4.75 -15.62
N ASP A 313 -13.13 5.08 -16.82
CA ASP A 313 -12.46 4.12 -17.70
C ASP A 313 -11.06 3.80 -17.20
N GLU A 314 -10.71 2.51 -17.12
CA GLU A 314 -9.35 2.09 -16.79
C GLU A 314 -8.44 2.07 -18.05
N LEU A 315 -7.14 1.91 -17.85
CA LEU A 315 -6.13 2.03 -18.90
C LEU A 315 -6.44 1.21 -20.17
N HIS A 316 -6.91 -0.02 -20.01
CA HIS A 316 -7.24 -0.89 -21.15
C HIS A 316 -8.44 -0.40 -21.94
N ASP A 317 -9.41 0.25 -21.28
CA ASP A 317 -10.57 0.83 -21.97
C ASP A 317 -10.15 2.06 -22.78
N VAL A 318 -9.35 2.94 -22.14
CA VAL A 318 -8.83 4.17 -22.81
C VAL A 318 -7.96 3.83 -24.01
N LEU A 319 -7.10 2.82 -23.89
CA LEU A 319 -6.21 2.39 -24.97
C LEU A 319 -6.87 1.42 -25.97
N GLN A 320 -8.10 0.96 -25.70
CA GLN A 320 -8.82 -0.04 -26.49
C GLN A 320 -7.93 -1.29 -26.78
N THR A 321 -7.23 -1.78 -25.76
CA THR A 321 -6.36 -2.94 -25.90
C THR A 321 -7.18 -4.21 -26.15
N ALA A 322 -6.53 -5.21 -26.73
CA ALA A 322 -7.16 -6.52 -26.95
C ALA A 322 -7.66 -7.11 -25.62
N THR A 323 -8.85 -7.70 -25.64
CA THR A 323 -9.43 -8.38 -24.46
C THR A 323 -8.66 -9.64 -24.07
N LYS A 324 -8.05 -10.31 -25.06
CA LYS A 324 -7.21 -11.48 -24.85
C LYS A 324 -5.81 -11.05 -24.41
N PRO A 325 -5.31 -11.55 -23.26
CA PRO A 325 -3.95 -11.25 -22.79
C PRO A 325 -2.88 -11.64 -23.82
N LEU A 326 -1.79 -10.85 -23.91
CA LEU A 326 -0.72 -11.09 -24.87
C LEU A 326 -0.08 -12.46 -24.72
N ASN A 327 0.07 -12.95 -23.49
CA ASN A 327 0.64 -14.27 -23.21
C ASN A 327 -0.25 -15.46 -23.64
N LYS A 328 -1.52 -15.20 -23.97
CA LYS A 328 -2.47 -16.18 -24.52
C LYS A 328 -2.66 -16.06 -26.02
N MET A 329 -2.06 -15.04 -26.66
CA MET A 329 -2.15 -14.84 -28.10
C MET A 329 -1.24 -15.80 -28.86
N SER A 330 -1.73 -16.29 -29.98
CA SER A 330 -0.95 -17.08 -30.92
C SER A 330 0.05 -16.21 -31.70
N GLN A 331 1.07 -16.84 -32.30
CA GLN A 331 2.03 -16.15 -33.17
C GLN A 331 1.34 -15.39 -34.32
N ARG A 332 0.23 -15.90 -34.84
CA ARG A 332 -0.53 -15.24 -35.93
C ARG A 332 -1.26 -13.99 -35.47
N GLU A 333 -1.73 -13.96 -34.20
CA GLU A 333 -2.39 -12.79 -33.60
C GLU A 333 -1.37 -11.69 -33.27
N LEU A 334 -0.16 -12.09 -32.83
CA LEU A 334 0.92 -11.14 -32.49
C LEU A 334 1.65 -10.62 -33.73
N CYS A 335 1.78 -11.45 -34.78
CA CYS A 335 2.50 -11.13 -36.01
C CYS A 335 1.64 -11.49 -37.23
N PRO A 336 0.69 -10.65 -37.65
CA PRO A 336 -0.28 -10.98 -38.71
C PRO A 336 0.32 -11.13 -40.10
N GLY A 337 1.60 -10.77 -40.29
CA GLY A 337 2.34 -11.01 -41.54
C GLY A 337 2.12 -9.96 -42.62
N SER A 338 2.78 -10.18 -43.80
CA SER A 338 2.84 -9.19 -44.88
C SER A 338 1.50 -8.86 -45.53
N ARG A 339 0.56 -9.79 -45.54
CA ARG A 339 -0.79 -9.54 -46.10
C ARG A 339 -1.53 -8.41 -45.37
N PHE A 340 -1.32 -8.27 -44.06
CA PHE A 340 -1.90 -7.19 -43.27
C PHE A 340 -1.24 -5.86 -43.60
N LEU A 341 0.07 -5.86 -43.80
CA LEU A 341 0.82 -4.68 -44.24
C LEU A 341 0.38 -4.24 -45.64
N ASP A 342 0.15 -5.17 -46.57
CA ASP A 342 -0.36 -4.87 -47.91
C ASP A 342 -1.75 -4.20 -47.85
N SER A 343 -2.62 -4.67 -46.95
CA SER A 343 -3.94 -4.09 -46.72
C SER A 343 -3.84 -2.64 -46.19
N ILE A 344 -2.95 -2.38 -45.24
CA ILE A 344 -2.70 -1.01 -44.71
C ILE A 344 -2.17 -0.11 -45.84
N ASN A 345 -1.18 -0.58 -46.59
CA ASN A 345 -0.57 0.14 -47.69
C ASN A 345 -1.58 0.45 -48.84
N ALA A 346 -2.53 -0.45 -49.07
CA ALA A 346 -3.59 -0.21 -50.06
C ALA A 346 -4.56 0.90 -49.58
N GLY A 347 -4.81 1.03 -48.27
CA GLY A 347 -5.63 2.08 -47.69
C GLY A 347 -4.96 3.49 -47.64
N LEU A 348 -3.63 3.51 -47.80
CA LEU A 348 -2.83 4.75 -47.82
C LEU A 348 -2.55 5.29 -49.23
N ARG A 349 -2.94 4.57 -50.29
CA ARG A 349 -2.86 4.95 -51.69
C ARG A 349 -4.21 5.47 -52.19
#